data_5aa65f87585e7464c02886949b59e894
#
_entry.id   5aa65f87585e7464c02886949b59e894
#
_cell.length_a   1.000
_cell.length_b   1.000
_cell.length_c   1.000
_cell.angle_alpha   90.00
_cell.angle_beta   90.00
_cell.angle_gamma   90.00
#
_symmetry.space_group_name_H-M   'P 1'
#
loop_
_entity.id
_entity.type
_entity.pdbx_description
1 polymer ?
#
loop_
_entity_poly.entity_id
_entity_poly.type
_entity_poly.pdbx_seq_one_letter_code
_entity_poly.pdbx_strand_id
1 'polypeptide(L)'
;ERFEQLKAMDSPKTAKQVEMGSVGTRLGKKTIELYDISKAYGDKVLFKHFSYIFKRFERIGFVGHNGCGKSTLMKILADLEQADSGAIEWGETIKIGYFAQECEVMDERERVIDYIKDAAEYVRTSEGLVSASKMLERFLFSSDMQYTPIAKISGGERRRLYLLKVLMQSPNVLILDEPTNDLDIATLRVLEDFLDEFAGIVITVSHDRYFLDRTVDRIAAFENGNIVVYEGDYTEYQEKSGRIEADSIDSVDSGSGLHIKKSNERKKEGREQWLASKNKEKKLKFSYKEQKEFETIDEDIEKLEEKIAELEEQISKCATDFINFLIKWNGGYI
;
A
#
# COMPACT_ATOMS: atom_id res chain seq x y z
N GLU A 1 -23.65 19.81 46.21
CA GLU A 1 -23.73 18.31 46.33
C GLU A 1 -24.15 17.64 45.01
N ARG A 2 -25.19 18.09 44.30
CA ARG A 2 -25.64 17.48 43.04
C ARG A 2 -24.72 17.74 41.85
N PHE A 3 -23.92 18.82 41.89
CA PHE A 3 -22.94 19.20 40.87
C PHE A 3 -21.60 18.43 41.00
N GLU A 4 -21.26 18.01 42.22
CA GLU A 4 -20.06 17.21 42.47
C GLU A 4 -20.28 15.72 42.15
N GLN A 5 -21.52 15.23 42.30
CA GLN A 5 -21.91 13.88 41.89
C GLN A 5 -21.90 13.70 40.35
N LEU A 6 -22.15 14.74 39.57
CA LEU A 6 -22.06 14.72 38.12
C LEU A 6 -20.60 14.78 37.59
N LYS A 7 -19.67 15.29 38.39
CA LYS A 7 -18.22 15.27 38.06
C LYS A 7 -17.55 13.90 38.31
N ALA A 8 -18.17 13.05 39.09
CA ALA A 8 -17.68 11.70 39.40
C ALA A 8 -18.22 10.63 38.43
N MET A 9 -19.09 10.98 37.49
CA MET A 9 -19.46 10.11 36.39
C MET A 9 -18.28 10.08 35.41
N ASP A 10 -17.62 8.95 35.34
CA ASP A 10 -16.55 8.64 34.39
C ASP A 10 -16.93 9.17 33.02
N SER A 11 -16.06 10.01 32.45
CA SER A 11 -16.13 10.41 31.06
C SER A 11 -16.22 9.12 30.23
N PRO A 12 -17.14 9.02 29.25
CA PRO A 12 -17.24 7.85 28.41
C PRO A 12 -15.84 7.61 27.83
N LYS A 13 -15.33 6.38 27.98
CA LYS A 13 -14.05 5.96 27.43
C LYS A 13 -14.03 6.43 25.99
N THR A 14 -13.17 7.36 25.66
CA THR A 14 -13.04 7.91 24.32
C THR A 14 -12.86 6.73 23.38
N ALA A 15 -13.82 6.51 22.48
CA ALA A 15 -13.74 5.46 21.49
C ALA A 15 -12.39 5.63 20.77
N LYS A 16 -11.63 4.53 20.66
CA LYS A 16 -10.35 4.54 19.96
C LYS A 16 -10.61 4.95 18.52
N GLN A 17 -10.40 6.22 18.21
CA GLN A 17 -10.44 6.74 16.85
C GLN A 17 -9.11 6.43 16.20
N VAL A 18 -9.16 5.78 15.07
CA VAL A 18 -7.99 5.45 14.27
C VAL A 18 -8.16 6.13 12.91
N GLU A 19 -7.11 6.77 12.41
CA GLU A 19 -7.13 7.49 11.14
C GLU A 19 -6.63 6.58 10.02
N MET A 20 -7.44 6.33 9.01
CA MET A 20 -7.12 5.62 7.76
C MET A 20 -7.48 6.48 6.53
N GLY A 21 -6.72 6.29 5.47
CA GLY A 21 -6.92 6.97 4.20
C GLY A 21 -5.79 7.91 3.85
N SER A 22 -5.90 8.69 2.80
CA SER A 22 -4.89 9.66 2.36
C SER A 22 -4.43 10.62 3.46
N VAL A 23 -5.13 10.62 4.59
CA VAL A 23 -4.75 11.19 5.86
C VAL A 23 -4.18 10.08 6.75
N GLY A 24 -3.27 9.28 6.24
CA GLY A 24 -2.56 8.25 7.01
C GLY A 24 -1.82 8.86 8.19
N THR A 25 -1.60 8.08 9.23
CA THR A 25 -0.67 8.40 10.30
C THR A 25 0.60 8.94 9.65
N ARG A 26 0.96 10.17 10.01
CA ARG A 26 2.05 10.93 9.39
C ARG A 26 3.32 10.08 9.30
N LEU A 27 3.67 9.66 8.10
CA LEU A 27 4.92 8.95 7.86
C LEU A 27 6.07 9.92 8.10
N GLY A 28 6.92 9.66 9.10
CA GLY A 28 8.08 10.45 9.45
C GLY A 28 9.10 10.56 8.31
N LYS A 29 10.21 11.26 8.49
CA LYS A 29 11.30 11.31 7.50
C LYS A 29 12.00 9.95 7.39
N LYS A 30 12.17 9.26 8.53
CA LYS A 30 12.76 7.93 8.62
C LYS A 30 11.67 6.88 8.41
N THR A 31 11.91 5.96 7.53
CA THR A 31 11.02 4.85 7.16
C THR A 31 11.59 3.53 7.73
N ILE A 32 11.63 2.48 6.96
CA ILE A 32 12.31 1.22 7.29
C ILE A 32 13.63 1.20 6.52
N GLU A 33 14.72 1.02 7.23
CA GLU A 33 16.08 1.01 6.68
C GLU A 33 16.76 -0.30 7.07
N LEU A 34 17.21 -1.04 6.06
CA LEU A 34 17.88 -2.33 6.20
C LEU A 34 19.38 -2.15 5.90
N TYR A 35 20.22 -2.61 6.81
CA TYR A 35 21.65 -2.53 6.70
C TYR A 35 22.28 -3.92 6.77
N ASP A 36 22.73 -4.43 5.64
CA ASP A 36 23.54 -5.66 5.52
C ASP A 36 22.90 -6.90 6.17
N ILE A 37 21.56 -7.00 6.08
CA ILE A 37 20.83 -8.10 6.70
C ILE A 37 21.05 -9.40 5.96
N SER A 38 21.21 -10.49 6.71
CA SER A 38 21.33 -11.84 6.18
C SER A 38 20.50 -12.81 7.01
N LYS A 39 20.01 -13.89 6.37
CA LYS A 39 19.21 -14.94 7.03
C LYS A 39 19.50 -16.31 6.43
N ALA A 40 19.65 -17.29 7.31
CA ALA A 40 19.80 -18.69 6.93
C ALA A 40 19.05 -19.60 7.92
N TYR A 41 18.67 -20.79 7.51
CA TYR A 41 18.18 -21.87 8.35
C TYR A 41 19.08 -23.10 8.20
N GLY A 42 19.90 -23.37 9.20
CA GLY A 42 20.95 -24.40 9.11
C GLY A 42 21.88 -24.09 7.93
N ASP A 43 22.06 -25.05 7.02
CA ASP A 43 22.93 -24.89 5.85
C ASP A 43 22.25 -24.12 4.70
N LYS A 44 20.94 -23.86 4.78
CA LYS A 44 20.19 -23.18 3.73
C LYS A 44 20.23 -21.68 3.93
N VAL A 45 21.02 -21.00 3.10
CA VAL A 45 21.02 -19.53 3.04
C VAL A 45 19.82 -19.04 2.25
N LEU A 46 19.04 -18.13 2.83
CA LEU A 46 17.90 -17.51 2.17
C LEU A 46 18.31 -16.26 1.40
N PHE A 47 19.01 -15.36 2.07
CA PHE A 47 19.59 -14.15 1.47
C PHE A 47 20.77 -13.65 2.29
N LYS A 48 21.67 -12.92 1.64
CA LYS A 48 22.87 -12.33 2.24
C LYS A 48 23.02 -10.87 1.86
N HIS A 49 23.59 -10.10 2.78
CA HIS A 49 24.06 -8.74 2.53
C HIS A 49 23.00 -7.83 1.89
N PHE A 50 21.73 -7.98 2.27
CA PHE A 50 20.67 -7.15 1.73
C PHE A 50 20.60 -5.83 2.49
N SER A 51 20.78 -4.71 1.75
CA SER A 51 20.64 -3.35 2.26
C SER A 51 19.61 -2.62 1.41
N TYR A 52 18.61 -2.00 2.06
CA TYR A 52 17.57 -1.29 1.37
C TYR A 52 16.92 -0.22 2.25
N ILE A 53 16.60 0.93 1.67
CA ILE A 53 15.86 2.00 2.34
C ILE A 53 14.52 2.17 1.63
N PHE A 54 13.44 1.83 2.32
CA PHE A 54 12.10 2.01 1.77
C PHE A 54 11.77 3.50 1.67
N LYS A 55 11.35 3.93 0.49
CA LYS A 55 10.92 5.32 0.26
C LYS A 55 9.48 5.51 0.75
N ARG A 56 9.12 6.75 1.04
CA ARG A 56 7.72 7.08 1.33
C ARG A 56 6.83 6.77 0.13
N PHE A 57 5.66 6.22 0.40
CA PHE A 57 4.65 5.86 -0.61
C PHE A 57 5.15 4.82 -1.62
N GLU A 58 6.22 4.13 -1.29
CA GLU A 58 6.79 3.10 -2.15
C GLU A 58 5.88 1.87 -2.18
N ARG A 59 5.77 1.29 -3.36
CA ARG A 59 5.04 0.05 -3.62
C ARG A 59 5.99 -0.96 -4.22
N ILE A 60 6.37 -1.97 -3.45
CA ILE A 60 7.38 -2.95 -3.84
C ILE A 60 6.84 -4.38 -3.73
N GLY A 61 7.03 -5.17 -4.79
CA GLY A 61 6.69 -6.58 -4.85
C GLY A 61 7.94 -7.46 -4.70
N PHE A 62 7.87 -8.45 -3.81
CA PHE A 62 8.94 -9.43 -3.66
C PHE A 62 8.58 -10.71 -4.40
N VAL A 63 9.46 -11.14 -5.31
CA VAL A 63 9.26 -12.31 -6.16
C VAL A 63 10.43 -13.29 -6.07
N GLY A 64 10.15 -14.57 -6.32
CA GLY A 64 11.15 -15.63 -6.28
C GLY A 64 10.51 -17.01 -6.12
N HIS A 65 11.29 -18.07 -6.25
CA HIS A 65 10.80 -19.44 -6.12
C HIS A 65 10.31 -19.75 -4.69
N ASN A 66 9.52 -20.79 -4.54
CA ASN A 66 9.03 -21.20 -3.22
C ASN A 66 10.18 -21.61 -2.29
N GLY A 67 10.13 -21.12 -1.05
CA GLY A 67 11.15 -21.40 -0.04
C GLY A 67 12.46 -20.63 -0.23
N CYS A 68 12.51 -19.57 -1.07
CA CYS A 68 13.69 -18.69 -1.18
C CYS A 68 13.82 -17.69 -0.02
N GLY A 69 12.80 -17.54 0.85
CA GLY A 69 12.87 -16.67 2.02
C GLY A 69 11.94 -15.46 1.99
N LYS A 70 10.98 -15.39 1.04
CA LYS A 70 10.05 -14.26 0.93
C LYS A 70 9.29 -14.00 2.25
N SER A 71 8.54 -14.99 2.75
CA SER A 71 7.76 -14.86 3.99
C SER A 71 8.65 -14.65 5.22
N THR A 72 9.88 -15.21 5.23
CA THR A 72 10.86 -14.93 6.30
C THR A 72 11.26 -13.47 6.29
N LEU A 73 11.54 -12.89 5.12
CA LEU A 73 11.84 -11.46 5.01
C LEU A 73 10.64 -10.60 5.46
N MET A 74 9.41 -10.98 5.08
CA MET A 74 8.19 -10.27 5.53
C MET A 74 8.07 -10.29 7.05
N LYS A 75 8.32 -11.44 7.70
CA LYS A 75 8.33 -11.55 9.17
C LYS A 75 9.42 -10.70 9.81
N ILE A 76 10.61 -10.64 9.21
CA ILE A 76 11.72 -9.80 9.68
C ILE A 76 11.33 -8.31 9.57
N LEU A 77 10.74 -7.88 8.46
CA LEU A 77 10.25 -6.51 8.28
C LEU A 77 9.12 -6.14 9.24
N ALA A 78 8.29 -7.12 9.61
CA ALA A 78 7.20 -6.96 10.59
C ALA A 78 7.67 -7.05 12.06
N ASP A 79 8.98 -7.19 12.32
CA ASP A 79 9.57 -7.39 13.65
C ASP A 79 9.06 -8.66 14.39
N LEU A 80 8.68 -9.67 13.63
CA LEU A 80 8.23 -10.97 14.14
C LEU A 80 9.34 -12.02 14.17
N GLU A 81 10.43 -11.78 13.42
CA GLU A 81 11.60 -12.64 13.35
C GLU A 81 12.87 -11.80 13.23
N GLN A 82 13.97 -12.27 13.78
CA GLN A 82 15.24 -11.57 13.74
C GLN A 82 16.10 -12.03 12.56
N ALA A 83 16.80 -11.08 11.93
CA ALA A 83 17.89 -11.40 11.01
C ALA A 83 19.08 -11.99 11.76
N ASP A 84 19.86 -12.85 11.10
CA ASP A 84 21.04 -13.47 11.73
C ASP A 84 22.23 -12.49 11.79
N SER A 85 22.28 -11.53 10.88
CA SER A 85 23.26 -10.44 10.86
C SER A 85 22.68 -9.17 10.24
N GLY A 86 23.40 -8.06 10.43
CA GLY A 86 22.99 -6.75 9.99
C GLY A 86 22.11 -6.01 11.01
N ALA A 87 21.51 -4.89 10.59
CA ALA A 87 20.66 -4.07 11.43
C ALA A 87 19.43 -3.60 10.66
N ILE A 88 18.31 -3.43 11.38
CA ILE A 88 17.09 -2.86 10.84
C ILE A 88 16.72 -1.68 11.71
N GLU A 89 16.42 -0.56 11.09
CA GLU A 89 15.98 0.63 11.76
C GLU A 89 14.58 1.03 11.30
N TRP A 90 13.66 1.09 12.25
CA TRP A 90 12.29 1.55 12.01
C TRP A 90 12.17 3.00 12.44
N GLY A 91 11.51 3.82 11.63
CA GLY A 91 11.15 5.18 12.01
C GLY A 91 10.15 5.17 13.18
N GLU A 92 10.25 6.13 14.09
CA GLU A 92 9.40 6.23 15.30
C GLU A 92 7.88 6.27 15.01
N THR A 93 7.51 6.71 13.80
CA THR A 93 6.10 6.84 13.41
C THR A 93 5.59 5.63 12.63
N ILE A 94 6.42 4.61 12.44
CA ILE A 94 6.05 3.42 11.66
C ILE A 94 4.99 2.61 12.42
N LYS A 95 3.91 2.33 11.71
CA LYS A 95 2.84 1.41 12.11
C LYS A 95 2.70 0.34 11.05
N ILE A 96 3.11 -0.86 11.35
CA ILE A 96 3.09 -1.99 10.42
C ILE A 96 1.75 -2.71 10.56
N GLY A 97 1.07 -2.90 9.42
CA GLY A 97 -0.01 -3.86 9.27
C GLY A 97 0.52 -5.06 8.50
N TYR A 98 0.56 -6.21 9.15
CA TYR A 98 1.04 -7.44 8.53
C TYR A 98 -0.11 -8.41 8.27
N PHE A 99 -0.38 -8.66 7.00
CA PHE A 99 -1.30 -9.68 6.55
C PHE A 99 -0.49 -10.94 6.21
N ALA A 100 -0.42 -11.84 7.17
CA ALA A 100 0.35 -13.07 7.07
C ALA A 100 -0.31 -14.08 6.12
N GLN A 101 0.47 -15.02 5.59
CA GLN A 101 -0.04 -16.13 4.78
C GLN A 101 -1.06 -16.99 5.54
N GLU A 102 -0.87 -17.21 6.84
CA GLU A 102 -1.81 -17.90 7.71
C GLU A 102 -2.64 -16.88 8.50
N CYS A 103 -3.94 -17.18 8.70
CA CYS A 103 -4.79 -16.36 9.55
C CYS A 103 -4.38 -16.50 11.02
N GLU A 104 -4.50 -15.43 11.77
CA GLU A 104 -4.43 -15.52 13.23
C GLU A 104 -5.57 -16.37 13.78
N VAL A 105 -5.35 -16.95 14.97
CA VAL A 105 -6.40 -17.69 15.69
C VAL A 105 -7.45 -16.69 16.16
N MET A 106 -8.70 -16.87 15.70
CA MET A 106 -9.84 -16.05 16.08
C MET A 106 -10.69 -16.78 17.12
N ASP A 107 -11.28 -16.03 18.06
CA ASP A 107 -12.29 -16.62 18.96
C ASP A 107 -13.56 -16.92 18.15
N GLU A 108 -13.88 -18.20 18.02
CA GLU A 108 -15.03 -18.68 17.26
C GLU A 108 -16.39 -18.20 17.82
N ARG A 109 -16.44 -17.79 19.08
CA ARG A 109 -17.65 -17.34 19.77
C ARG A 109 -17.91 -15.86 19.55
N GLU A 110 -16.88 -15.12 19.19
CA GLU A 110 -16.94 -13.68 18.94
C GLU A 110 -17.77 -13.39 17.69
N ARG A 111 -18.49 -12.26 17.67
CA ARG A 111 -19.20 -11.81 16.47
C ARG A 111 -18.24 -11.11 15.52
N VAL A 112 -18.52 -11.24 14.23
CA VAL A 112 -17.74 -10.57 13.17
C VAL A 112 -17.55 -9.07 13.44
N ILE A 113 -18.61 -8.36 13.86
CA ILE A 113 -18.54 -6.91 14.14
C ILE A 113 -17.68 -6.61 15.38
N ASP A 114 -17.76 -7.43 16.41
CA ASP A 114 -17.03 -7.20 17.66
C ASP A 114 -15.53 -7.39 17.43
N TYR A 115 -15.12 -8.42 16.69
CA TYR A 115 -13.74 -8.67 16.29
C TYR A 115 -13.11 -7.48 15.53
N ILE A 116 -13.88 -6.78 14.69
CA ILE A 116 -13.39 -5.59 13.99
C ILE A 116 -13.37 -4.37 14.91
N LYS A 117 -14.38 -4.22 15.79
CA LYS A 117 -14.44 -3.12 16.76
C LYS A 117 -13.30 -3.17 17.78
N ASP A 118 -12.79 -4.36 18.10
CA ASP A 118 -11.62 -4.51 18.96
C ASP A 118 -10.37 -3.86 18.33
N ALA A 119 -10.24 -3.88 17.01
CA ALA A 119 -9.18 -3.17 16.31
C ALA A 119 -9.45 -1.65 16.26
N ALA A 120 -10.65 -1.24 15.79
CA ALA A 120 -11.11 0.14 15.78
C ALA A 120 -12.62 0.22 15.55
N GLU A 121 -13.31 1.10 16.27
CA GLU A 121 -14.73 1.37 16.07
C GLU A 121 -14.99 2.27 14.85
N TYR A 122 -14.08 3.19 14.59
CA TYR A 122 -14.10 4.12 13.45
C TYR A 122 -12.72 4.22 12.83
N VAL A 123 -12.74 4.44 11.53
CA VAL A 123 -11.57 4.61 10.71
C VAL A 123 -11.72 5.89 9.89
N ARG A 124 -10.66 6.68 9.76
CA ARG A 124 -10.65 7.83 8.87
C ARG A 124 -10.26 7.38 7.47
N THR A 125 -11.09 7.68 6.49
CA THR A 125 -10.84 7.46 5.06
C THR A 125 -10.84 8.80 4.33
N SER A 126 -10.54 8.80 3.03
CA SER A 126 -10.68 9.98 2.16
C SER A 126 -12.10 10.58 2.20
N GLU A 127 -13.11 9.76 2.44
CA GLU A 127 -14.51 10.18 2.57
C GLU A 127 -14.89 10.67 3.98
N GLY A 128 -13.97 10.61 4.95
CA GLY A 128 -14.20 10.98 6.34
C GLY A 128 -14.17 9.80 7.31
N LEU A 129 -14.83 9.95 8.47
CA LEU A 129 -14.92 8.90 9.50
C LEU A 129 -15.94 7.83 9.08
N VAL A 130 -15.45 6.59 8.92
CA VAL A 130 -16.23 5.42 8.55
C VAL A 130 -16.29 4.45 9.71
N SER A 131 -17.49 3.96 10.07
CA SER A 131 -17.67 2.98 11.14
C SER A 131 -17.20 1.58 10.74
N ALA A 132 -16.87 0.74 11.74
CA ALA A 132 -16.53 -0.67 11.54
C ALA A 132 -17.62 -1.42 10.75
N SER A 133 -18.91 -1.15 11.03
CA SER A 133 -20.02 -1.76 10.29
C SER A 133 -20.00 -1.39 8.81
N LYS A 134 -19.75 -0.13 8.46
CA LYS A 134 -19.69 0.31 7.07
C LYS A 134 -18.44 -0.21 6.35
N MET A 135 -17.34 -0.37 7.06
CA MET A 135 -16.13 -1.03 6.52
C MET A 135 -16.39 -2.52 6.25
N LEU A 136 -17.10 -3.21 7.14
CA LEU A 136 -17.54 -4.58 6.92
C LEU A 136 -18.42 -4.71 5.68
N GLU A 137 -19.36 -3.78 5.45
CA GLU A 137 -20.19 -3.75 4.24
C GLU A 137 -19.32 -3.58 2.97
N ARG A 138 -18.33 -2.69 3.00
CA ARG A 138 -17.36 -2.53 1.88
C ARG A 138 -16.59 -3.82 1.60
N PHE A 139 -16.26 -4.57 2.66
CA PHE A 139 -15.63 -5.88 2.57
C PHE A 139 -16.63 -7.02 2.42
N LEU A 140 -17.81 -6.74 1.89
CA LEU A 140 -18.83 -7.71 1.49
C LEU A 140 -19.41 -8.54 2.65
N PHE A 141 -19.42 -8.00 3.88
CA PHE A 141 -20.15 -8.56 5.00
C PHE A 141 -21.50 -7.87 5.13
N SER A 142 -22.58 -8.56 4.78
CA SER A 142 -23.93 -8.03 4.94
C SER A 142 -24.27 -7.74 6.41
N SER A 143 -25.24 -6.88 6.67
CA SER A 143 -25.64 -6.52 8.03
C SER A 143 -25.97 -7.74 8.90
N ASP A 144 -26.60 -8.77 8.31
CA ASP A 144 -26.91 -10.01 9.05
C ASP A 144 -25.66 -10.81 9.41
N MET A 145 -24.67 -10.85 8.50
CA MET A 145 -23.40 -11.54 8.74
C MET A 145 -22.57 -10.88 9.84
N GLN A 146 -22.65 -9.55 9.97
CA GLN A 146 -21.89 -8.82 10.98
C GLN A 146 -22.17 -9.24 12.40
N TYR A 147 -23.38 -9.71 12.69
CA TYR A 147 -23.80 -10.15 14.03
C TYR A 147 -23.72 -11.65 14.22
N THR A 148 -23.22 -12.41 13.22
CA THR A 148 -23.02 -13.86 13.36
C THR A 148 -21.69 -14.15 14.07
N PRO A 149 -21.60 -15.27 14.83
CA PRO A 149 -20.35 -15.75 15.37
C PRO A 149 -19.35 -16.14 14.26
N ILE A 150 -18.06 -15.91 14.48
CA ILE A 150 -16.97 -16.26 13.57
C ILE A 150 -16.97 -17.76 13.23
N ALA A 151 -17.40 -18.62 14.15
CA ALA A 151 -17.57 -20.05 13.87
C ALA A 151 -18.46 -20.36 12.65
N LYS A 152 -19.37 -19.46 12.28
CA LYS A 152 -20.37 -19.67 11.20
C LYS A 152 -19.94 -19.15 9.84
N ILE A 153 -18.83 -18.41 9.77
CA ILE A 153 -18.32 -17.90 8.49
C ILE A 153 -17.33 -18.89 7.86
N SER A 154 -17.25 -18.86 6.55
CA SER A 154 -16.34 -19.71 5.76
C SER A 154 -14.87 -19.34 5.95
N GLY A 155 -13.94 -20.20 5.51
CA GLY A 155 -12.50 -19.91 5.56
C GLY A 155 -12.11 -18.67 4.75
N GLY A 156 -12.67 -18.47 3.54
CA GLY A 156 -12.44 -17.27 2.74
C GLY A 156 -13.00 -16.01 3.40
N GLU A 157 -14.16 -16.08 4.06
CA GLU A 157 -14.70 -14.97 4.85
C GLU A 157 -13.86 -14.66 6.08
N ARG A 158 -13.31 -15.68 6.76
CA ARG A 158 -12.35 -15.47 7.86
C ARG A 158 -11.09 -14.77 7.36
N ARG A 159 -10.59 -15.17 6.20
CA ARG A 159 -9.42 -14.55 5.57
C ARG A 159 -9.67 -13.08 5.24
N ARG A 160 -10.82 -12.78 4.65
CA ARG A 160 -11.28 -11.43 4.37
C ARG A 160 -11.48 -10.58 5.63
N LEU A 161 -12.04 -11.18 6.68
CA LEU A 161 -12.21 -10.53 7.98
C LEU A 161 -10.85 -10.18 8.62
N TYR A 162 -9.88 -11.08 8.54
CA TYR A 162 -8.52 -10.84 9.02
C TYR A 162 -7.85 -9.69 8.26
N LEU A 163 -7.98 -9.67 6.92
CA LEU A 163 -7.48 -8.56 6.13
C LEU A 163 -8.08 -7.23 6.59
N LEU A 164 -9.40 -7.17 6.74
CA LEU A 164 -10.08 -5.98 7.21
C LEU A 164 -9.58 -5.53 8.59
N LYS A 165 -9.37 -6.45 9.54
CA LYS A 165 -8.81 -6.12 10.86
C LYS A 165 -7.44 -5.45 10.75
N VAL A 166 -6.55 -5.98 9.89
CA VAL A 166 -5.23 -5.39 9.65
C VAL A 166 -5.37 -3.95 9.12
N LEU A 167 -6.28 -3.72 8.18
CA LEU A 167 -6.51 -2.39 7.60
C LEU A 167 -7.15 -1.42 8.62
N MET A 168 -8.04 -1.92 9.49
CA MET A 168 -8.68 -1.13 10.54
C MET A 168 -7.69 -0.59 11.59
N GLN A 169 -6.53 -1.20 11.75
CA GLN A 169 -5.47 -0.72 12.64
C GLN A 169 -4.80 0.56 12.14
N SER A 170 -5.15 1.04 10.94
CA SER A 170 -4.56 2.23 10.29
C SER A 170 -3.04 2.17 10.20
N PRO A 171 -2.49 1.15 9.55
CA PRO A 171 -1.06 1.08 9.30
C PRO A 171 -0.62 2.20 8.35
N ASN A 172 0.67 2.56 8.39
CA ASN A 172 1.32 3.39 7.37
C ASN A 172 2.40 2.60 6.60
N VAL A 173 2.64 1.37 7.01
CA VAL A 173 3.36 0.35 6.25
C VAL A 173 2.48 -0.89 6.21
N LEU A 174 2.12 -1.33 5.03
CA LEU A 174 1.31 -2.52 4.82
C LEU A 174 2.16 -3.62 4.19
N ILE A 175 2.27 -4.74 4.89
CA ILE A 175 2.97 -5.94 4.42
C ILE A 175 1.93 -7.00 4.10
N LEU A 176 1.89 -7.45 2.84
CA LEU A 176 0.95 -8.44 2.33
C LEU A 176 1.71 -9.69 1.89
N ASP A 177 1.54 -10.78 2.61
CA ASP A 177 2.17 -12.06 2.29
C ASP A 177 1.15 -13.00 1.63
N GLU A 178 1.27 -13.15 0.31
CA GLU A 178 0.38 -13.93 -0.57
C GLU A 178 -1.12 -13.59 -0.38
N PRO A 179 -1.53 -12.32 -0.55
CA PRO A 179 -2.91 -11.93 -0.31
C PRO A 179 -3.89 -12.56 -1.33
N THR A 180 -3.40 -12.99 -2.48
CA THR A 180 -4.21 -13.53 -3.58
C THR A 180 -4.62 -14.99 -3.39
N ASN A 181 -3.97 -15.74 -2.49
CA ASN A 181 -4.17 -17.18 -2.40
C ASN A 181 -5.56 -17.60 -1.89
N ASP A 182 -6.16 -16.85 -0.95
CA ASP A 182 -7.38 -17.26 -0.27
C ASP A 182 -8.49 -16.19 -0.34
N LEU A 183 -8.32 -15.17 -1.18
CA LEU A 183 -9.32 -14.14 -1.40
C LEU A 183 -10.05 -14.36 -2.72
N ASP A 184 -11.36 -14.15 -2.71
CA ASP A 184 -12.15 -14.16 -3.94
C ASP A 184 -11.89 -12.89 -4.78
N ILE A 185 -12.23 -12.94 -6.07
CA ILE A 185 -12.00 -11.83 -7.01
C ILE A 185 -12.67 -10.53 -6.54
N ALA A 186 -13.83 -10.61 -5.90
CA ALA A 186 -14.55 -9.44 -5.42
C ALA A 186 -13.79 -8.78 -4.26
N THR A 187 -13.26 -9.57 -3.34
CA THR A 187 -12.42 -9.08 -2.23
C THR A 187 -11.08 -8.52 -2.73
N LEU A 188 -10.46 -9.16 -3.74
CA LEU A 188 -9.23 -8.64 -4.34
C LEU A 188 -9.44 -7.27 -4.96
N ARG A 189 -10.58 -7.02 -5.63
CA ARG A 189 -10.92 -5.69 -6.16
C ARG A 189 -11.04 -4.65 -5.04
N VAL A 190 -11.72 -5.01 -3.94
CA VAL A 190 -11.83 -4.12 -2.76
C VAL A 190 -10.46 -3.82 -2.17
N LEU A 191 -9.56 -4.81 -2.11
CA LEU A 191 -8.17 -4.60 -1.67
C LEU A 191 -7.41 -3.69 -2.64
N GLU A 192 -7.51 -3.92 -3.94
CA GLU A 192 -6.87 -3.09 -4.96
C GLU A 192 -7.34 -1.64 -4.89
N ASP A 193 -8.66 -1.41 -4.80
CA ASP A 193 -9.24 -0.07 -4.64
C ASP A 193 -8.76 0.61 -3.34
N PHE A 194 -8.64 -0.16 -2.24
CA PHE A 194 -8.06 0.35 -1.00
C PHE A 194 -6.58 0.72 -1.17
N LEU A 195 -5.78 -0.12 -1.85
CA LEU A 195 -4.37 0.14 -2.10
C LEU A 195 -4.17 1.37 -3.00
N ASP A 196 -5.07 1.64 -3.94
CA ASP A 196 -5.01 2.84 -4.79
C ASP A 196 -5.08 4.14 -3.96
N GLU A 197 -5.89 4.14 -2.88
CA GLU A 197 -6.04 5.28 -1.96
C GLU A 197 -5.01 5.29 -0.81
N PHE A 198 -4.28 4.19 -0.62
CA PHE A 198 -3.40 4.03 0.54
C PHE A 198 -2.16 4.92 0.45
N ALA A 199 -2.07 5.89 1.36
CA ALA A 199 -0.96 6.84 1.46
C ALA A 199 0.17 6.35 2.39
N GLY A 200 0.67 5.14 2.16
CA GLY A 200 1.72 4.50 2.94
C GLY A 200 2.68 3.69 2.07
N ILE A 201 3.55 2.93 2.72
CA ILE A 201 4.44 1.97 2.06
C ILE A 201 3.68 0.65 1.90
N VAL A 202 3.69 0.09 0.71
CA VAL A 202 3.13 -1.24 0.41
C VAL A 202 4.26 -2.19 0.07
N ILE A 203 4.36 -3.27 0.82
CA ILE A 203 5.31 -4.35 0.61
C ILE A 203 4.49 -5.61 0.38
N THR A 204 4.58 -6.22 -0.78
CA THR A 204 3.78 -7.41 -1.08
C THR A 204 4.60 -8.56 -1.63
N VAL A 205 4.19 -9.77 -1.28
CA VAL A 205 4.61 -11.01 -1.91
C VAL A 205 3.39 -11.58 -2.62
N SER A 206 3.48 -11.84 -3.90
CA SER A 206 2.42 -12.53 -4.64
C SER A 206 2.98 -13.30 -5.82
N HIS A 207 2.30 -14.40 -6.18
CA HIS A 207 2.50 -15.14 -7.42
C HIS A 207 1.55 -14.68 -8.53
N ASP A 208 0.60 -13.81 -8.21
CA ASP A 208 -0.34 -13.24 -9.18
C ASP A 208 0.28 -12.05 -9.90
N ARG A 209 0.56 -12.23 -11.18
CA ARG A 209 1.17 -11.23 -12.05
C ARG A 209 0.28 -10.00 -12.23
N TYR A 210 -1.03 -10.20 -12.36
CA TYR A 210 -1.98 -9.10 -12.55
C TYR A 210 -2.08 -8.22 -11.30
N PHE A 211 -2.07 -8.86 -10.13
CA PHE A 211 -2.05 -8.15 -8.87
C PHE A 211 -0.76 -7.32 -8.70
N LEU A 212 0.41 -7.90 -9.02
CA LEU A 212 1.68 -7.18 -8.96
C LEU A 212 1.73 -6.03 -9.98
N ASP A 213 1.36 -6.27 -11.26
CA ASP A 213 1.36 -5.23 -12.29
C ASP A 213 0.46 -4.04 -11.96
N ARG A 214 -0.60 -4.28 -11.16
CA ARG A 214 -1.52 -3.22 -10.74
C ARG A 214 -1.06 -2.47 -9.49
N THR A 215 -0.38 -3.17 -8.57
CA THR A 215 -0.20 -2.64 -7.20
C THR A 215 1.21 -2.18 -6.88
N VAL A 216 2.23 -2.55 -7.68
CA VAL A 216 3.63 -2.23 -7.37
C VAL A 216 4.33 -1.44 -8.46
N ASP A 217 5.28 -0.60 -8.05
CA ASP A 217 6.12 0.22 -8.93
C ASP A 217 7.55 -0.33 -9.01
N ARG A 218 7.89 -1.32 -8.18
CA ARG A 218 9.21 -1.95 -8.09
C ARG A 218 9.08 -3.43 -7.78
N ILE A 219 10.03 -4.20 -8.31
CA ILE A 219 10.16 -5.63 -8.02
C ILE A 219 11.51 -5.92 -7.37
N ALA A 220 11.48 -6.60 -6.23
CA ALA A 220 12.65 -7.16 -5.56
C ALA A 220 12.69 -8.68 -5.80
N ALA A 221 13.62 -9.15 -6.61
CA ALA A 221 13.72 -10.55 -7.00
C ALA A 221 14.77 -11.30 -6.17
N PHE A 222 14.39 -12.46 -5.63
CA PHE A 222 15.32 -13.38 -4.98
C PHE A 222 16.08 -14.19 -6.02
N GLU A 223 17.35 -13.90 -6.21
CA GLU A 223 18.22 -14.48 -7.23
C GLU A 223 19.51 -14.99 -6.60
N ASN A 224 19.74 -16.32 -6.63
CA ASN A 224 20.98 -16.96 -6.15
C ASN A 224 21.42 -16.54 -4.73
N GLY A 225 20.47 -16.39 -3.80
CA GLY A 225 20.75 -15.97 -2.42
C GLY A 225 20.97 -14.47 -2.22
N ASN A 226 20.76 -13.67 -3.24
CA ASN A 226 20.75 -12.22 -3.20
C ASN A 226 19.35 -11.69 -3.50
N ILE A 227 19.08 -10.43 -3.16
CA ILE A 227 17.86 -9.73 -3.50
C ILE A 227 18.24 -8.57 -4.42
N VAL A 228 17.75 -8.61 -5.65
CA VAL A 228 18.01 -7.58 -6.66
C VAL A 228 16.75 -6.78 -6.89
N VAL A 229 16.84 -5.45 -6.86
CA VAL A 229 15.69 -4.55 -7.02
C VAL A 229 15.66 -3.99 -8.44
N TYR A 230 14.51 -4.12 -9.09
CA TYR A 230 14.23 -3.63 -10.43
C TYR A 230 13.18 -2.53 -10.35
N GLU A 231 13.38 -1.46 -11.10
CA GLU A 231 12.39 -0.40 -11.30
C GLU A 231 11.35 -0.86 -12.32
N GLY A 232 10.08 -0.66 -12.02
CA GLY A 232 8.95 -0.99 -12.88
C GLY A 232 8.05 -2.08 -12.29
N ASP A 233 6.98 -2.40 -13.03
CA ASP A 233 6.03 -3.44 -12.68
C ASP A 233 6.58 -4.86 -12.96
N TYR A 234 5.76 -5.89 -12.72
CA TYR A 234 6.18 -7.27 -12.91
C TYR A 234 6.44 -7.61 -14.39
N THR A 235 5.68 -7.03 -15.31
CA THR A 235 5.84 -7.22 -16.75
C THR A 235 7.20 -6.66 -17.21
N GLU A 236 7.56 -5.43 -16.78
CA GLU A 236 8.86 -4.83 -17.07
C GLU A 236 10.03 -5.61 -16.45
N TYR A 237 9.84 -6.13 -15.23
CA TYR A 237 10.82 -7.02 -14.61
C TYR A 237 11.07 -8.27 -15.45
N GLN A 238 10.01 -8.92 -15.96
CA GLN A 238 10.16 -10.09 -16.82
C GLN A 238 10.95 -9.78 -18.10
N GLU A 239 10.67 -8.65 -18.73
CA GLU A 239 11.40 -8.19 -19.93
C GLU A 239 12.90 -7.96 -19.62
N LYS A 240 13.20 -7.27 -18.53
CA LYS A 240 14.57 -6.95 -18.11
C LYS A 240 15.37 -8.18 -17.65
N SER A 241 14.71 -9.15 -17.03
CA SER A 241 15.37 -10.36 -16.53
C SER A 241 15.60 -11.45 -17.60
N GLY A 242 15.17 -11.21 -18.84
CA GLY A 242 15.30 -12.17 -19.95
C GLY A 242 14.52 -13.47 -19.79
N ARG A 243 13.61 -13.54 -18.79
CA ARG A 243 12.83 -14.75 -18.50
C ARG A 243 11.69 -15.02 -19.47
N ILE A 244 11.30 -14.01 -20.28
CA ILE A 244 10.26 -14.20 -21.30
C ILE A 244 10.69 -15.19 -22.40
N GLU A 245 11.99 -15.29 -22.66
CA GLU A 245 12.52 -16.24 -23.65
C GLU A 245 12.59 -17.68 -23.12
N ALA A 246 12.78 -17.88 -21.81
CA ALA A 246 12.92 -19.21 -21.20
C ALA A 246 11.56 -19.94 -21.06
N ASP A 247 10.49 -19.24 -20.67
CA ASP A 247 9.14 -19.81 -20.60
C ASP A 247 8.56 -20.19 -21.99
N SER A 248 9.20 -19.71 -23.07
CA SER A 248 8.85 -20.07 -24.46
C SER A 248 9.59 -21.33 -24.96
N ILE A 249 10.62 -21.79 -24.24
CA ILE A 249 11.51 -22.87 -24.68
C ILE A 249 11.19 -24.20 -23.98
N ASP A 250 10.67 -24.19 -22.74
CA ASP A 250 10.39 -25.41 -21.99
C ASP A 250 9.10 -26.18 -22.43
N SER A 251 8.42 -25.73 -23.51
CA SER A 251 7.26 -26.44 -24.09
C SER A 251 7.51 -27.01 -25.48
N VAL A 252 8.77 -27.31 -25.81
CA VAL A 252 9.09 -28.05 -27.05
C VAL A 252 9.45 -29.48 -26.71
N ASP A 253 8.45 -30.30 -26.46
CA ASP A 253 8.56 -31.72 -26.71
C ASP A 253 8.15 -32.02 -28.17
N SER A 254 9.04 -32.69 -28.83
CA SER A 254 9.08 -33.25 -30.16
C SER A 254 7.73 -33.49 -30.86
N GLY A 255 7.48 -32.74 -31.95
CA GLY A 255 6.57 -33.17 -32.99
C GLY A 255 5.66 -32.13 -33.63
N SER A 256 6.06 -31.65 -34.82
CA SER A 256 5.28 -30.94 -35.82
C SER A 256 5.23 -29.41 -35.78
N GLY A 257 6.11 -28.81 -36.58
CA GLY A 257 6.37 -27.39 -36.78
C GLY A 257 5.31 -26.59 -37.56
N LEU A 258 4.01 -26.79 -37.37
CA LEU A 258 2.96 -26.10 -38.12
C LEU A 258 1.86 -25.42 -37.24
N HIS A 259 1.86 -25.66 -35.91
CA HIS A 259 0.86 -25.07 -35.02
C HIS A 259 1.30 -23.82 -34.24
N ILE A 260 2.57 -23.50 -34.24
CA ILE A 260 3.15 -22.42 -33.37
C ILE A 260 2.85 -21.02 -33.91
N LYS A 261 2.75 -20.83 -35.23
CA LYS A 261 2.45 -19.49 -35.79
C LYS A 261 1.02 -19.03 -35.53
N LYS A 262 0.03 -19.91 -35.44
CA LYS A 262 -1.37 -19.51 -35.20
C LYS A 262 -1.70 -19.17 -33.75
N SER A 263 -0.95 -19.71 -32.78
CA SER A 263 -1.19 -19.43 -31.35
C SER A 263 -0.63 -18.06 -30.93
N ASN A 264 0.49 -17.65 -31.54
CA ASN A 264 1.10 -16.34 -31.25
C ASN A 264 0.33 -15.17 -31.90
N GLU A 265 -0.27 -15.39 -33.06
CA GLU A 265 -1.16 -14.38 -33.67
C GLU A 265 -2.44 -14.18 -32.86
N ARG A 266 -3.06 -15.27 -32.34
CA ARG A 266 -4.25 -15.14 -31.45
C ARG A 266 -3.94 -14.49 -30.11
N LYS A 267 -2.75 -14.71 -29.54
CA LYS A 267 -2.31 -14.04 -28.32
C LYS A 267 -1.99 -12.54 -28.55
N LYS A 268 -1.40 -12.21 -29.71
CA LYS A 268 -1.18 -10.81 -30.11
C LYS A 268 -2.50 -10.07 -30.36
N GLU A 269 -3.43 -10.69 -31.09
CA GLU A 269 -4.75 -10.11 -31.35
C GLU A 269 -5.56 -9.94 -30.04
N GLY A 270 -5.51 -10.88 -29.12
CA GLY A 270 -6.13 -10.76 -27.80
C GLY A 270 -5.52 -9.64 -26.95
N ARG A 271 -4.19 -9.46 -27.01
CA ARG A 271 -3.47 -8.39 -26.33
C ARG A 271 -3.77 -7.01 -26.94
N GLU A 272 -3.80 -6.93 -28.27
CA GLU A 272 -4.15 -5.68 -28.96
C GLU A 272 -5.61 -5.30 -28.76
N GLN A 273 -6.53 -6.28 -28.72
CA GLN A 273 -7.95 -6.05 -28.39
C GLN A 273 -8.12 -5.66 -26.92
N TRP A 274 -7.36 -6.23 -26.00
CA TRP A 274 -7.38 -5.83 -24.57
C TRP A 274 -6.76 -4.45 -24.35
N LEU A 275 -5.63 -4.11 -25.00
CA LEU A 275 -5.04 -2.77 -24.97
C LEU A 275 -5.96 -1.74 -25.64
N ALA A 276 -6.63 -2.10 -26.73
CA ALA A 276 -7.60 -1.26 -27.40
C ALA A 276 -8.89 -1.06 -26.57
N SER A 277 -9.30 -2.07 -25.77
CA SER A 277 -10.42 -1.92 -24.82
C SER A 277 -10.04 -1.05 -23.63
N LYS A 278 -8.79 -1.18 -23.12
CA LYS A 278 -8.27 -0.33 -22.05
C LYS A 278 -8.12 1.14 -22.48
N ASN A 279 -7.79 1.38 -23.76
CA ASN A 279 -7.76 2.73 -24.35
C ASN A 279 -9.15 3.26 -24.76
N LYS A 280 -10.17 2.41 -24.83
CA LYS A 280 -11.54 2.84 -25.16
C LYS A 280 -12.41 3.16 -23.94
N GLU A 281 -12.01 2.75 -22.74
CA GLU A 281 -12.79 2.99 -21.54
C GLU A 281 -11.97 3.77 -20.50
N LYS A 282 -12.10 5.03 -20.58
CA LYS A 282 -12.32 6.03 -19.55
C LYS A 282 -12.28 7.42 -20.19
N LYS A 283 -13.22 7.71 -21.07
CA LYS A 283 -13.76 9.06 -21.06
C LYS A 283 -14.54 9.15 -19.77
N LEU A 284 -13.88 9.63 -18.71
CA LEU A 284 -14.54 10.11 -17.51
C LEU A 284 -15.70 11.00 -17.97
N LYS A 285 -16.93 10.54 -17.79
CA LYS A 285 -18.09 11.41 -17.94
C LYS A 285 -18.12 12.22 -16.66
N PHE A 286 -17.48 13.38 -16.70
CA PHE A 286 -17.61 14.37 -15.65
C PHE A 286 -19.09 14.66 -15.43
N SER A 287 -19.52 14.75 -14.17
CA SER A 287 -20.84 15.31 -13.89
C SER A 287 -20.86 16.77 -14.36
N TYR A 288 -22.04 17.31 -14.63
CA TYR A 288 -22.16 18.71 -15.08
C TYR A 288 -21.47 19.71 -14.12
N LYS A 289 -21.40 19.38 -12.84
CA LYS A 289 -20.74 20.16 -11.80
C LYS A 289 -19.21 20.10 -11.93
N GLU A 290 -18.67 18.89 -12.13
CA GLU A 290 -17.23 18.66 -12.32
C GLU A 290 -16.73 19.26 -13.64
N GLN A 291 -17.56 19.24 -14.69
CA GLN A 291 -17.22 19.85 -15.97
C GLN A 291 -17.15 21.38 -15.86
N LYS A 292 -18.02 21.98 -15.06
CA LYS A 292 -17.99 23.42 -14.78
C LYS A 292 -16.84 23.82 -13.87
N GLU A 293 -16.48 22.99 -12.89
CA GLU A 293 -15.29 23.18 -12.06
C GLU A 293 -14.01 23.04 -12.90
N PHE A 294 -13.96 22.10 -13.84
CA PHE A 294 -12.81 21.92 -14.74
C PHE A 294 -12.60 23.11 -15.69
N GLU A 295 -13.67 23.74 -16.18
CA GLU A 295 -13.60 24.95 -17.00
C GLU A 295 -13.08 26.18 -16.25
N THR A 296 -13.23 26.20 -14.90
CA THR A 296 -12.75 27.31 -14.05
C THR A 296 -11.36 27.09 -13.47
N ILE A 297 -10.81 25.86 -13.52
CA ILE A 297 -9.51 25.51 -12.94
C ILE A 297 -8.37 26.35 -13.58
N ASP A 298 -8.37 26.54 -14.88
CA ASP A 298 -7.33 27.30 -15.55
C ASP A 298 -7.34 28.78 -15.13
N GLU A 299 -8.54 29.38 -14.99
CA GLU A 299 -8.69 30.75 -14.48
C GLU A 299 -8.26 30.89 -13.02
N ASP A 300 -8.50 29.86 -12.20
CA ASP A 300 -8.13 29.86 -10.78
C ASP A 300 -6.62 29.62 -10.60
N ILE A 301 -5.99 28.84 -11.47
CA ILE A 301 -4.54 28.66 -11.53
C ILE A 301 -3.89 29.99 -11.89
N GLU A 302 -4.34 30.66 -12.92
CA GLU A 302 -3.80 31.95 -13.37
C GLU A 302 -3.88 33.00 -12.25
N LYS A 303 -5.02 33.11 -11.54
CA LYS A 303 -5.18 33.99 -10.36
C LYS A 303 -4.25 33.66 -9.20
N LEU A 304 -3.96 32.36 -9.00
CA LEU A 304 -3.04 31.94 -7.94
C LEU A 304 -1.58 32.22 -8.33
N GLU A 305 -1.21 32.06 -9.58
CA GLU A 305 0.12 32.40 -10.10
C GLU A 305 0.38 33.91 -10.03
N GLU A 306 -0.60 34.75 -10.40
CA GLU A 306 -0.52 36.20 -10.21
C GLU A 306 -0.31 36.59 -8.72
N LYS A 307 -1.03 35.93 -7.83
CA LYS A 307 -0.93 36.20 -6.38
C LYS A 307 0.42 35.76 -5.81
N ILE A 308 0.98 34.67 -6.32
CA ILE A 308 2.34 34.23 -5.96
C ILE A 308 3.36 35.24 -6.42
N ALA A 309 3.26 35.73 -7.66
CA ALA A 309 4.16 36.74 -8.21
C ALA A 309 4.09 38.07 -7.41
N GLU A 310 2.90 38.53 -7.03
CA GLU A 310 2.73 39.70 -6.15
C GLU A 310 3.40 39.53 -4.78
N LEU A 311 3.24 38.36 -4.17
CA LEU A 311 3.86 38.07 -2.87
C LEU A 311 5.38 37.96 -2.97
N GLU A 312 5.91 37.39 -4.02
CA GLU A 312 7.36 37.32 -4.29
C GLU A 312 7.96 38.74 -4.48
N GLU A 313 7.25 39.61 -5.20
CA GLU A 313 7.66 41.01 -5.33
C GLU A 313 7.64 41.78 -4.00
N GLN A 314 6.63 41.54 -3.16
CA GLN A 314 6.54 42.11 -1.81
C GLN A 314 7.68 41.63 -0.92
N ILE A 315 8.00 40.34 -0.92
CA ILE A 315 9.13 39.75 -0.19
C ILE A 315 10.45 40.35 -0.66
N SER A 316 10.64 40.51 -1.99
CA SER A 316 11.84 41.12 -2.55
C SER A 316 12.00 42.56 -2.14
N LYS A 317 10.92 43.37 -2.13
CA LYS A 317 10.91 44.76 -1.64
C LYS A 317 11.25 44.83 -0.16
N CYS A 318 10.62 44.01 0.67
CA CYS A 318 10.91 43.96 2.12
C CYS A 318 12.37 43.54 2.38
N ALA A 319 12.92 42.58 1.65
CA ALA A 319 14.31 42.18 1.78
C ALA A 319 15.28 43.31 1.40
N THR A 320 14.98 44.07 0.34
CA THR A 320 15.77 45.20 -0.11
C THR A 320 15.71 46.35 0.91
N ASP A 321 14.54 46.64 1.46
CA ASP A 321 14.36 47.66 2.50
C ASP A 321 15.10 47.29 3.79
N PHE A 322 15.08 45.99 4.17
CA PHE A 322 15.82 45.50 5.32
C PHE A 322 17.35 45.61 5.14
N ILE A 323 17.85 45.27 3.92
CA ILE A 323 19.26 45.43 3.58
C ILE A 323 19.66 46.93 3.62
N ASN A 324 18.83 47.80 3.05
CA ASN A 324 19.06 49.24 3.08
C ASN A 324 19.04 49.81 4.51
N PHE A 325 18.17 49.30 5.36
CA PHE A 325 18.13 49.66 6.79
C PHE A 325 19.42 49.22 7.50
N LEU A 326 19.92 48.00 7.25
CA LEU A 326 21.19 47.51 7.83
C LEU A 326 22.39 48.30 7.35
N ILE A 327 22.43 48.72 6.07
CA ILE A 327 23.51 49.58 5.54
C ILE A 327 23.49 50.95 6.20
N LYS A 328 22.33 51.56 6.40
CA LYS A 328 22.19 52.84 7.13
C LYS A 328 22.58 52.75 8.62
N TRP A 329 22.27 51.63 9.25
CA TRP A 329 22.62 51.38 10.65
C TRP A 329 24.13 51.19 10.82
N ASN A 330 24.79 50.44 9.94
CA ASN A 330 26.25 50.22 10.02
C ASN A 330 27.08 51.39 9.49
N GLY A 331 26.52 52.32 8.73
CA GLY A 331 27.19 53.52 8.25
C GLY A 331 27.18 54.73 9.21
N GLY A 332 26.60 54.58 10.39
CA GLY A 332 26.51 55.62 11.42
C GLY A 332 27.58 55.56 12.52
N TYR A 333 28.58 54.67 12.37
CA TYR A 333 29.74 54.58 13.26
C TYR A 333 31.05 54.61 12.44
N ILE A 334 31.34 55.78 11.87
CA ILE A 334 32.69 56.24 11.49
C ILE A 334 32.75 57.74 11.79
#